data_02b799ebde1ed052e05f7c58ae41b172
#
_entry.id   02b799ebde1ed052e05f7c58ae41b172
#
_cell.length_a   1.000
_cell.length_b   1.000
_cell.length_c   1.000
_cell.angle_alpha   90.00
_cell.angle_beta   90.00
_cell.angle_gamma   90.00
#
_symmetry.space_group_name_H-M   'P 1'
#
loop_
_entity.id
_entity.type
_entity.pdbx_description
1 polymer ?
#
loop_
_entity_poly.entity_id
_entity_poly.type
_entity_poly.pdbx_seq_one_letter_code
_entity_poly.pdbx_strand_id
1 'polypeptide(L)'
;QTNLGLAYLDRIRGERADNLELAITAFNLSLEVYTPDSFPYEWARPQNNLGTAYSNRIRGERADNLELAIVAYNLSLEVLTRDAFPYEWARIQNNLGNAYSQRIRGERAENLELAIVAYNQSLEVYTRDAFPYEWANTQNNLGTAYSNRIRGERAENLELAIVACNLSLEVLTRDAFPYEWAREQNNLGAAYIDRIQGDIVENIETAIFCYQEALKIRTFDAFPLDWATTQNNLGNAYSERIRGNKAENIENAIVCYQEALQIYTRQAFPRDWAETQYNLANTLRERFKLLGKVTDIQQAINSYKQAREIIEKTEDKTLYFNYSYQLGKALFEGGYYTEAIEHLENCQQLYQKQKDISSLAPILLELARLYHRTGRLEQARLYFKDSLRLFRRLGDQDNVASVTTALGNLEIQIGKISQACSHLKEAQTYYQENNDKERLEEINHLLKILQSA
;
A
#
# COMPACT_ATOMS: atom_id res chain seq x y z
N GLN A 1 14.34 -13.17 38.63
CA GLN A 1 13.22 -12.46 37.96
C GLN A 1 13.42 -12.46 36.45
N THR A 2 14.64 -12.21 35.90
CA THR A 2 14.90 -12.19 34.46
C THR A 2 14.46 -13.48 33.76
N ASN A 3 14.81 -14.65 34.31
CA ASN A 3 14.40 -15.93 33.74
C ASN A 3 12.88 -16.19 33.86
N LEU A 4 12.23 -15.66 34.90
CA LEU A 4 10.78 -15.70 35.03
C LEU A 4 10.11 -14.86 33.97
N GLY A 5 10.63 -13.68 33.70
CA GLY A 5 10.17 -12.81 32.60
C GLY A 5 10.26 -13.46 31.21
N LEU A 6 11.39 -14.16 30.94
CA LEU A 6 11.55 -14.93 29.69
C LEU A 6 10.51 -16.09 29.63
N ALA A 7 10.32 -16.82 30.72
CA ALA A 7 9.31 -17.89 30.77
C ALA A 7 7.89 -17.36 30.50
N TYR A 8 7.56 -16.13 30.91
CA TYR A 8 6.28 -15.52 30.59
C TYR A 8 6.22 -15.07 29.11
N LEU A 9 7.32 -14.56 28.53
CA LEU A 9 7.37 -14.22 27.09
C LEU A 9 7.10 -15.44 26.19
N ASP A 10 7.61 -16.62 26.59
CA ASP A 10 7.49 -17.86 25.82
C ASP A 10 6.25 -18.69 26.18
N ARG A 11 5.50 -18.25 27.19
CA ARG A 11 4.35 -19.00 27.70
C ARG A 11 3.22 -19.09 26.68
N ILE A 12 2.82 -20.31 26.32
CA ILE A 12 1.72 -20.61 25.39
C ILE A 12 0.35 -20.63 26.13
N ARG A 13 0.33 -20.99 27.44
CA ARG A 13 -0.92 -21.07 28.23
C ARG A 13 -1.31 -19.69 28.78
N GLY A 14 -2.62 -19.45 28.88
CA GLY A 14 -3.19 -18.19 29.35
C GLY A 14 -3.28 -17.12 28.24
N GLU A 15 -3.82 -15.98 28.60
CA GLU A 15 -3.97 -14.85 27.67
C GLU A 15 -2.61 -14.23 27.34
N ARG A 16 -2.30 -14.08 26.06
CA ARG A 16 -1.02 -13.51 25.60
C ARG A 16 -0.76 -12.12 26.19
N ALA A 17 -1.82 -11.30 26.30
CA ALA A 17 -1.74 -9.97 26.87
C ALA A 17 -1.30 -10.01 28.35
N ASP A 18 -1.86 -10.92 29.14
CA ASP A 18 -1.50 -11.09 30.56
C ASP A 18 -0.07 -11.59 30.71
N ASN A 19 0.34 -12.55 29.88
CA ASN A 19 1.69 -13.06 29.89
C ASN A 19 2.73 -11.97 29.63
N LEU A 20 2.46 -11.07 28.68
CA LEU A 20 3.33 -9.94 28.38
C LEU A 20 3.43 -8.93 29.54
N GLU A 21 2.32 -8.62 30.24
CA GLU A 21 2.35 -7.76 31.42
C GLU A 21 3.14 -8.40 32.57
N LEU A 22 2.99 -9.71 32.78
CA LEU A 22 3.77 -10.44 33.79
C LEU A 22 5.28 -10.46 33.43
N ALA A 23 5.62 -10.61 32.16
CA ALA A 23 7.01 -10.52 31.70
C ALA A 23 7.61 -9.13 31.98
N ILE A 24 6.88 -8.05 31.60
CA ILE A 24 7.29 -6.67 31.85
C ILE A 24 7.50 -6.42 33.36
N THR A 25 6.58 -6.90 34.19
CA THR A 25 6.69 -6.77 35.64
C THR A 25 7.92 -7.50 36.18
N ALA A 26 8.17 -8.74 35.73
CA ALA A 26 9.33 -9.52 36.16
C ALA A 26 10.66 -8.87 35.74
N PHE A 27 10.76 -8.31 34.55
CA PHE A 27 11.96 -7.59 34.11
C PHE A 27 12.18 -6.30 34.89
N ASN A 28 11.14 -5.52 35.18
CA ASN A 28 11.25 -4.32 36.02
C ASN A 28 11.72 -4.65 37.44
N LEU A 29 11.18 -5.70 38.05
CA LEU A 29 11.65 -6.18 39.36
C LEU A 29 13.11 -6.68 39.35
N SER A 30 13.60 -7.15 38.20
CA SER A 30 15.03 -7.48 38.04
C SER A 30 15.88 -6.22 38.05
N LEU A 31 15.41 -5.14 37.42
CA LEU A 31 16.11 -3.85 37.32
C LEU A 31 16.12 -3.06 38.67
N GLU A 32 15.27 -3.39 39.60
CA GLU A 32 15.36 -2.84 40.99
C GLU A 32 16.60 -3.33 41.72
N VAL A 33 17.13 -4.50 41.34
CA VAL A 33 18.28 -5.14 41.98
C VAL A 33 19.56 -4.90 41.16
N TYR A 34 19.50 -5.11 39.86
CA TYR A 34 20.65 -4.91 38.97
C TYR A 34 20.72 -3.44 38.51
N THR A 35 21.87 -2.83 38.74
CA THR A 35 22.16 -1.46 38.30
C THR A 35 23.29 -1.45 37.28
N PRO A 36 23.37 -0.46 36.38
CA PRO A 36 24.43 -0.39 35.37
C PRO A 36 25.83 -0.31 35.99
N ASP A 37 25.98 0.30 37.18
CA ASP A 37 27.26 0.45 37.86
C ASP A 37 27.75 -0.84 38.54
N SER A 38 26.82 -1.62 39.14
CA SER A 38 27.17 -2.77 39.96
C SER A 38 27.14 -4.08 39.20
N PHE A 39 26.19 -4.23 38.29
CA PHE A 39 25.94 -5.44 37.52
C PHE A 39 25.56 -5.10 36.06
N PRO A 40 26.47 -4.50 35.28
CA PRO A 40 26.15 -3.95 33.95
C PRO A 40 25.57 -4.99 32.99
N TYR A 41 26.11 -6.18 32.92
CA TYR A 41 25.61 -7.24 32.05
C TYR A 41 24.22 -7.73 32.49
N GLU A 42 24.03 -8.01 33.78
CA GLU A 42 22.76 -8.45 34.36
C GLU A 42 21.68 -7.37 34.28
N TRP A 43 22.06 -6.08 34.23
CA TRP A 43 21.18 -4.96 34.01
C TRP A 43 20.79 -4.81 32.51
N ALA A 44 21.72 -4.98 31.60
CA ALA A 44 21.48 -4.78 30.17
C ALA A 44 20.56 -5.88 29.57
N ARG A 45 20.65 -7.12 30.07
CA ARG A 45 19.80 -8.23 29.59
C ARG A 45 18.30 -8.01 29.81
N PRO A 46 17.82 -7.66 31.02
CA PRO A 46 16.42 -7.27 31.24
C PRO A 46 15.99 -6.09 30.39
N GLN A 47 16.85 -5.10 30.13
CA GLN A 47 16.54 -3.98 29.23
C GLN A 47 16.23 -4.47 27.81
N ASN A 48 17.09 -5.31 27.20
CA ASN A 48 16.80 -5.90 25.90
C ASN A 48 15.48 -6.69 25.89
N ASN A 49 15.22 -7.47 26.94
CA ASN A 49 14.01 -8.28 27.04
C ASN A 49 12.75 -7.41 27.25
N LEU A 50 12.86 -6.28 27.97
CA LEU A 50 11.82 -5.25 28.05
C LEU A 50 11.53 -4.65 26.68
N GLY A 51 12.57 -4.35 25.90
CA GLY A 51 12.41 -3.90 24.53
C GLY A 51 11.54 -4.87 23.71
N THR A 52 11.86 -6.16 23.79
CA THR A 52 11.07 -7.22 23.14
C THR A 52 9.64 -7.31 23.68
N ALA A 53 9.46 -7.24 25.00
CA ALA A 53 8.16 -7.30 25.64
C ALA A 53 7.27 -6.10 25.24
N TYR A 54 7.82 -4.88 25.26
CA TYR A 54 7.12 -3.67 24.81
C TYR A 54 6.81 -3.68 23.32
N SER A 55 7.71 -4.15 22.46
CA SER A 55 7.47 -4.30 21.02
C SER A 55 6.29 -5.23 20.73
N ASN A 56 6.02 -6.21 21.59
CA ASN A 56 4.93 -7.17 21.43
C ASN A 56 3.70 -6.85 22.30
N ARG A 57 3.74 -5.82 23.12
CA ARG A 57 2.69 -5.48 24.08
C ARG A 57 1.37 -5.20 23.39
N ILE A 58 0.31 -5.88 23.87
CA ILE A 58 -1.06 -5.75 23.34
C ILE A 58 -1.82 -4.61 24.05
N ARG A 59 -1.54 -4.42 25.36
CA ARG A 59 -2.19 -3.36 26.17
C ARG A 59 -1.49 -2.03 26.01
N GLY A 60 -2.27 -0.95 26.20
CA GLY A 60 -1.78 0.42 26.05
C GLY A 60 -1.70 0.86 24.58
N GLU A 61 -1.25 2.10 24.39
CA GLU A 61 -1.11 2.68 23.06
C GLU A 61 0.12 2.11 22.32
N ARG A 62 -0.08 1.62 21.11
CA ARG A 62 1.00 1.01 20.29
C ARG A 62 2.18 1.97 20.10
N ALA A 63 1.89 3.26 19.90
CA ALA A 63 2.92 4.29 19.75
C ALA A 63 3.81 4.41 21.00
N ASP A 64 3.22 4.42 22.19
CA ASP A 64 3.96 4.48 23.45
C ASP A 64 4.78 3.23 23.70
N ASN A 65 4.20 2.07 23.42
CA ASN A 65 4.89 0.79 23.56
C ASN A 65 6.15 0.72 22.68
N LEU A 66 6.09 1.21 21.44
CA LEU A 66 7.26 1.24 20.55
C LEU A 66 8.33 2.22 21.04
N GLU A 67 7.97 3.39 21.58
CA GLU A 67 8.96 4.30 22.17
C GLU A 67 9.65 3.66 23.38
N LEU A 68 8.89 3.00 24.28
CA LEU A 68 9.46 2.26 25.42
C LEU A 68 10.41 1.14 24.96
N ALA A 69 10.06 0.43 23.90
CA ALA A 69 10.91 -0.62 23.32
C ALA A 69 12.24 -0.02 22.81
N ILE A 70 12.18 1.07 22.05
CA ILE A 70 13.36 1.77 21.51
C ILE A 70 14.28 2.25 22.64
N VAL A 71 13.70 2.86 23.68
CA VAL A 71 14.47 3.29 24.87
C VAL A 71 15.16 2.11 25.53
N ALA A 72 14.45 1.01 25.78
CA ALA A 72 14.99 -0.17 26.45
C ALA A 72 16.12 -0.83 25.61
N TYR A 73 15.98 -0.92 24.30
CA TYR A 73 17.04 -1.42 23.44
C TYR A 73 18.30 -0.51 23.48
N ASN A 74 18.10 0.82 23.41
CA ASN A 74 19.24 1.76 23.47
C ASN A 74 19.96 1.67 24.81
N LEU A 75 19.25 1.59 25.93
CA LEU A 75 19.87 1.37 27.25
C LEU A 75 20.69 0.07 27.29
N SER A 76 20.15 -1.00 26.70
CA SER A 76 20.91 -2.27 26.64
C SER A 76 22.20 -2.13 25.83
N LEU A 77 22.21 -1.36 24.73
CA LEU A 77 23.37 -1.12 23.89
C LEU A 77 24.49 -0.29 24.55
N GLU A 78 24.18 0.44 25.64
CA GLU A 78 25.21 1.15 26.41
C GLU A 78 26.22 0.18 27.05
N VAL A 79 25.80 -1.06 27.32
CA VAL A 79 26.62 -2.11 27.94
C VAL A 79 26.95 -3.23 26.96
N LEU A 80 25.94 -3.74 26.24
CA LEU A 80 26.14 -4.82 25.29
C LEU A 80 26.67 -4.26 23.97
N THR A 81 27.97 -3.89 23.99
CA THR A 81 28.65 -3.31 22.85
C THR A 81 29.08 -4.38 21.84
N ARG A 82 29.37 -3.97 20.61
CA ARG A 82 29.83 -4.85 19.52
C ARG A 82 31.09 -5.61 19.90
N ASP A 83 32.05 -4.95 20.54
CA ASP A 83 33.35 -5.54 20.85
C ASP A 83 33.30 -6.54 22.01
N ALA A 84 32.45 -6.25 23.03
CA ALA A 84 32.33 -7.09 24.21
C ALA A 84 31.31 -8.23 24.05
N PHE A 85 30.20 -7.98 23.36
CA PHE A 85 29.06 -8.89 23.23
C PHE A 85 28.52 -8.85 21.77
N PRO A 86 29.29 -9.28 20.78
CA PRO A 86 28.92 -9.10 19.37
C PRO A 86 27.59 -9.73 18.99
N TYR A 87 27.29 -10.95 19.46
CA TYR A 87 26.05 -11.64 19.15
C TYR A 87 24.83 -10.89 19.73
N GLU A 88 24.88 -10.56 21.02
CA GLU A 88 23.82 -9.82 21.71
C GLU A 88 23.61 -8.44 21.09
N TRP A 89 24.70 -7.75 20.80
CA TRP A 89 24.66 -6.45 20.12
C TRP A 89 23.93 -6.53 18.77
N ALA A 90 24.30 -7.48 17.93
CA ALA A 90 23.68 -7.67 16.62
C ALA A 90 22.18 -7.99 16.74
N ARG A 91 21.80 -8.82 17.72
CA ARG A 91 20.40 -9.16 18.01
C ARG A 91 19.61 -7.92 18.42
N ILE A 92 20.19 -7.07 19.28
CA ILE A 92 19.54 -5.83 19.72
C ILE A 92 19.41 -4.87 18.53
N GLN A 93 20.43 -4.75 17.68
CA GLN A 93 20.36 -3.92 16.47
C GLN A 93 19.24 -4.39 15.52
N ASN A 94 19.11 -5.70 15.27
CA ASN A 94 17.99 -6.22 14.47
C ASN A 94 16.62 -5.92 15.10
N ASN A 95 16.47 -6.08 16.41
CA ASN A 95 15.23 -5.77 17.12
C ASN A 95 14.92 -4.27 17.12
N LEU A 96 15.92 -3.43 17.27
CA LEU A 96 15.82 -1.97 17.18
C LEU A 96 15.39 -1.55 15.76
N GLY A 97 15.96 -2.19 14.73
CA GLY A 97 15.51 -2.02 13.35
C GLY A 97 14.02 -2.33 13.17
N ASN A 98 13.54 -3.44 13.74
CA ASN A 98 12.11 -3.80 13.74
C ASN A 98 11.26 -2.75 14.46
N ALA A 99 11.72 -2.25 15.61
CA ALA A 99 11.01 -1.21 16.36
C ALA A 99 10.93 0.12 15.57
N TYR A 100 12.02 0.56 14.94
CA TYR A 100 12.02 1.74 14.08
C TYR A 100 11.16 1.56 12.82
N SER A 101 11.19 0.41 12.19
CA SER A 101 10.36 0.13 11.01
C SER A 101 8.85 0.21 11.29
N GLN A 102 8.44 -0.03 12.54
CA GLN A 102 7.05 0.02 13.01
C GLN A 102 6.70 1.32 13.74
N ARG A 103 7.68 2.19 13.99
CA ARG A 103 7.50 3.41 14.78
C ARG A 103 6.43 4.31 14.20
N ILE A 104 5.48 4.73 15.03
CA ILE A 104 4.35 5.58 14.66
C ILE A 104 4.72 7.07 14.84
N ARG A 105 5.51 7.39 15.87
CA ARG A 105 5.96 8.77 16.15
C ARG A 105 7.14 9.17 15.27
N GLY A 106 7.25 10.47 15.02
CA GLY A 106 8.30 11.04 14.17
C GLY A 106 8.01 10.88 12.67
N GLU A 107 8.97 11.31 11.86
CA GLU A 107 8.84 11.25 10.40
C GLU A 107 9.06 9.81 9.89
N ARG A 108 8.11 9.28 9.13
CA ARG A 108 8.16 7.91 8.60
C ARG A 108 9.43 7.64 7.79
N ALA A 109 9.85 8.63 6.98
CA ALA A 109 11.06 8.53 6.18
C ALA A 109 12.32 8.36 7.05
N GLU A 110 12.41 9.09 8.16
CA GLU A 110 13.54 8.99 9.09
C GLU A 110 13.53 7.67 9.85
N ASN A 111 12.37 7.24 10.31
CA ASN A 111 12.23 5.95 10.98
C ASN A 111 12.72 4.78 10.12
N LEU A 112 12.42 4.80 8.82
CA LEU A 112 12.90 3.77 7.88
C LEU A 112 14.42 3.83 7.67
N GLU A 113 15.03 5.02 7.62
CA GLU A 113 16.50 5.13 7.54
C GLU A 113 17.16 4.58 8.81
N LEU A 114 16.61 4.88 10.01
CA LEU A 114 17.11 4.33 11.27
C LEU A 114 16.97 2.79 11.30
N ALA A 115 15.88 2.25 10.79
CA ALA A 115 15.71 0.80 10.67
C ALA A 115 16.77 0.17 9.76
N ILE A 116 17.00 0.75 8.57
CA ILE A 116 18.01 0.28 7.61
C ILE A 116 19.41 0.33 8.23
N VAL A 117 19.75 1.41 8.94
CA VAL A 117 21.05 1.52 9.65
C VAL A 117 21.20 0.41 10.68
N ALA A 118 20.18 0.18 11.51
CA ALA A 118 20.23 -0.84 12.56
C ALA A 118 20.35 -2.26 11.96
N TYR A 119 19.63 -2.59 10.89
CA TYR A 119 19.80 -3.88 10.22
C TYR A 119 21.19 -4.06 9.62
N ASN A 120 21.75 -3.03 8.97
CA ASN A 120 23.11 -3.09 8.44
C ASN A 120 24.13 -3.28 9.56
N GLN A 121 23.99 -2.61 10.70
CA GLN A 121 24.83 -2.84 11.88
C GLN A 121 24.70 -4.29 12.37
N SER A 122 23.52 -4.85 12.43
CA SER A 122 23.33 -6.26 12.79
C SER A 122 24.11 -7.20 11.84
N LEU A 123 24.05 -6.93 10.53
CA LEU A 123 24.75 -7.71 9.49
C LEU A 123 26.28 -7.60 9.55
N GLU A 124 26.85 -6.63 10.28
CA GLU A 124 28.29 -6.58 10.53
C GLU A 124 28.79 -7.75 11.38
N VAL A 125 27.88 -8.37 12.16
CA VAL A 125 28.17 -9.53 13.02
C VAL A 125 27.46 -10.78 12.51
N TYR A 126 26.18 -10.66 12.20
CA TYR A 126 25.45 -11.74 11.60
C TYR A 126 25.88 -11.93 10.16
N THR A 127 26.86 -12.79 9.96
CA THR A 127 27.33 -13.19 8.63
C THR A 127 26.69 -14.50 8.22
N ARG A 128 26.60 -14.76 6.92
CA ARG A 128 26.03 -15.99 6.37
C ARG A 128 26.72 -17.24 6.92
N ASP A 129 28.03 -17.19 7.12
CA ASP A 129 28.81 -18.36 7.56
C ASP A 129 28.72 -18.59 9.07
N ALA A 130 28.70 -17.50 9.88
CA ALA A 130 28.71 -17.62 11.33
C ALA A 130 27.30 -17.78 11.94
N PHE A 131 26.32 -17.07 11.40
CA PHE A 131 24.95 -17.00 11.91
C PHE A 131 23.94 -17.02 10.74
N PRO A 132 23.86 -18.11 9.95
CA PRO A 132 23.11 -18.14 8.70
C PRO A 132 21.62 -17.81 8.88
N TYR A 133 20.96 -18.29 9.93
CA TYR A 133 19.54 -18.04 10.19
C TYR A 133 19.27 -16.58 10.54
N GLU A 134 20.06 -16.02 11.49
CA GLU A 134 19.94 -14.63 11.93
C GLU A 134 20.29 -13.66 10.79
N TRP A 135 21.31 -13.99 10.01
CA TRP A 135 21.70 -13.24 8.80
C TRP A 135 20.55 -13.19 7.79
N ALA A 136 19.95 -14.33 7.48
CA ALA A 136 18.86 -14.41 6.51
C ALA A 136 17.59 -13.67 7.00
N ASN A 137 17.24 -13.79 8.28
CA ASN A 137 16.12 -13.02 8.84
C ASN A 137 16.40 -11.50 8.84
N THR A 138 17.64 -11.10 9.09
CA THR A 138 18.02 -9.68 9.02
C THR A 138 17.97 -9.17 7.57
N GLN A 139 18.39 -9.98 6.59
CA GLN A 139 18.22 -9.67 5.16
C GLN A 139 16.74 -9.49 4.78
N ASN A 140 15.86 -10.38 5.22
CA ASN A 140 14.41 -10.25 5.03
C ASN A 140 13.88 -8.92 5.58
N ASN A 141 14.23 -8.58 6.81
CA ASN A 141 13.80 -7.33 7.44
C ASN A 141 14.33 -6.10 6.67
N LEU A 142 15.58 -6.16 6.23
CA LEU A 142 16.22 -5.14 5.42
C LEU A 142 15.53 -5.00 4.04
N GLY A 143 15.19 -6.10 3.39
CA GLY A 143 14.44 -6.12 2.14
C GLY A 143 13.08 -5.44 2.28
N THR A 144 12.35 -5.76 3.36
CA THR A 144 11.07 -5.09 3.68
C THR A 144 11.25 -3.59 3.93
N ALA A 145 12.33 -3.20 4.63
CA ALA A 145 12.64 -1.79 4.89
C ALA A 145 12.96 -1.04 3.59
N TYR A 146 13.73 -1.63 2.67
CA TYR A 146 14.00 -1.05 1.34
C TYR A 146 12.74 -0.94 0.48
N SER A 147 11.87 -1.94 0.48
CA SER A 147 10.58 -1.87 -0.24
C SER A 147 9.70 -0.71 0.24
N ASN A 148 9.82 -0.31 1.52
CA ASN A 148 9.04 0.78 2.10
C ASN A 148 9.81 2.11 2.14
N ARG A 149 11.07 2.15 1.72
CA ARG A 149 11.94 3.32 1.81
C ARG A 149 11.38 4.50 1.01
N ILE A 150 11.30 5.66 1.66
CA ILE A 150 10.76 6.91 1.06
C ILE A 150 11.90 7.74 0.45
N ARG A 151 13.10 7.73 1.07
CA ARG A 151 14.27 8.47 0.57
C ARG A 151 14.98 7.70 -0.54
N GLY A 152 15.67 8.42 -1.41
CA GLY A 152 16.38 7.85 -2.57
C GLY A 152 15.45 7.53 -3.73
N GLU A 153 16.01 6.93 -4.79
CA GLU A 153 15.28 6.56 -5.99
C GLU A 153 14.46 5.29 -5.74
N ARG A 154 13.15 5.34 -6.00
CA ARG A 154 12.24 4.20 -5.77
C ARG A 154 12.70 2.94 -6.52
N ALA A 155 13.18 3.10 -7.76
CA ALA A 155 13.67 1.98 -8.55
C ALA A 155 14.88 1.28 -7.91
N GLU A 156 15.85 2.05 -7.39
CA GLU A 156 17.02 1.49 -6.70
C GLU A 156 16.63 0.81 -5.39
N ASN A 157 15.72 1.40 -4.63
CA ASN A 157 15.23 0.82 -3.39
C ASN A 157 14.58 -0.56 -3.61
N LEU A 158 13.80 -0.71 -4.68
CA LEU A 158 13.17 -1.99 -5.04
C LEU A 158 14.19 -3.04 -5.49
N GLU A 159 15.23 -2.66 -6.23
CA GLU A 159 16.32 -3.61 -6.57
C GLU A 159 17.06 -4.07 -5.31
N LEU A 160 17.35 -3.16 -4.35
CA LEU A 160 17.95 -3.54 -3.06
C LEU A 160 17.05 -4.48 -2.26
N ALA A 161 15.74 -4.25 -2.28
CA ALA A 161 14.78 -5.14 -1.64
C ALA A 161 14.80 -6.54 -2.26
N ILE A 162 14.76 -6.64 -3.59
CA ILE A 162 14.83 -7.92 -4.32
C ILE A 162 16.13 -8.66 -4.03
N VAL A 163 17.26 -7.94 -4.01
CA VAL A 163 18.56 -8.53 -3.66
C VAL A 163 18.54 -9.10 -2.23
N ALA A 164 18.06 -8.34 -1.25
CA ALA A 164 18.00 -8.77 0.13
C ALA A 164 17.09 -10.00 0.31
N CYS A 165 15.92 -10.02 -0.35
CA CYS A 165 15.02 -11.17 -0.34
C CYS A 165 15.68 -12.42 -0.96
N ASN A 166 16.35 -12.29 -2.09
CA ASN A 166 17.06 -13.42 -2.72
C ASN A 166 18.19 -13.95 -1.84
N LEU A 167 18.96 -13.07 -1.20
CA LEU A 167 20.00 -13.47 -0.25
C LEU A 167 19.40 -14.25 0.93
N SER A 168 18.28 -13.79 1.48
CA SER A 168 17.56 -14.50 2.54
C SER A 168 17.15 -15.92 2.11
N LEU A 169 16.62 -16.08 0.89
CA LEU A 169 16.18 -17.36 0.34
C LEU A 169 17.31 -18.36 0.08
N GLU A 170 18.56 -17.90 0.03
CA GLU A 170 19.71 -18.83 -0.05
C GLU A 170 19.89 -19.69 1.20
N VAL A 171 19.36 -19.23 2.34
CA VAL A 171 19.41 -19.92 3.63
C VAL A 171 18.03 -20.42 4.07
N LEU A 172 17.02 -19.55 3.98
CA LEU A 172 15.65 -19.89 4.33
C LEU A 172 15.02 -20.73 3.20
N THR A 173 15.38 -22.00 3.15
CA THR A 173 14.84 -22.92 2.15
C THR A 173 13.50 -23.48 2.58
N ARG A 174 12.70 -23.93 1.60
CA ARG A 174 11.39 -24.52 1.84
C ARG A 174 11.41 -25.71 2.82
N ASP A 175 12.44 -26.53 2.70
CA ASP A 175 12.55 -27.78 3.49
C ASP A 175 13.03 -27.50 4.93
N ALA A 176 13.96 -26.55 5.10
CA ALA A 176 14.54 -26.26 6.41
C ALA A 176 13.70 -25.24 7.21
N PHE A 177 13.13 -24.26 6.57
CA PHE A 177 12.40 -23.13 7.18
C PHE A 177 11.13 -22.82 6.37
N PRO A 178 10.15 -23.72 6.30
CA PRO A 178 9.01 -23.57 5.40
C PRO A 178 8.19 -22.28 5.62
N TYR A 179 7.96 -21.88 6.87
CA TYR A 179 7.19 -20.69 7.18
C TYR A 179 7.93 -19.41 6.77
N GLU A 180 9.21 -19.29 7.17
CA GLU A 180 10.07 -18.16 6.83
C GLU A 180 10.28 -18.05 5.31
N TRP A 181 10.48 -19.19 4.65
CA TRP A 181 10.58 -19.26 3.20
C TRP A 181 9.31 -18.74 2.51
N ALA A 182 8.12 -19.13 2.98
CA ALA A 182 6.86 -18.68 2.42
C ALA A 182 6.63 -17.17 2.68
N ARG A 183 7.06 -16.66 3.83
CA ARG A 183 7.06 -15.22 4.13
C ARG A 183 7.93 -14.46 3.15
N GLU A 184 9.14 -14.99 2.88
CA GLU A 184 10.09 -14.37 1.97
C GLU A 184 9.59 -14.41 0.53
N GLN A 185 8.98 -15.51 0.10
CA GLN A 185 8.33 -15.60 -1.22
C GLN A 185 7.23 -14.52 -1.36
N ASN A 186 6.41 -14.32 -0.34
CA ASN A 186 5.40 -13.26 -0.37
C ASN A 186 6.03 -11.85 -0.48
N ASN A 187 7.10 -11.57 0.27
CA ASN A 187 7.79 -10.29 0.24
C ASN A 187 8.48 -10.04 -1.11
N LEU A 188 9.11 -11.07 -1.66
CA LEU A 188 9.72 -11.03 -2.98
C LEU A 188 8.67 -10.77 -4.07
N GLY A 189 7.51 -11.42 -3.99
CA GLY A 189 6.37 -11.17 -4.89
C GLY A 189 5.91 -9.71 -4.84
N ALA A 190 5.79 -9.13 -3.65
CA ALA A 190 5.43 -7.73 -3.48
C ALA A 190 6.48 -6.78 -4.09
N ALA A 191 7.77 -7.07 -3.90
CA ALA A 191 8.83 -6.28 -4.50
C ALA A 191 8.82 -6.34 -6.04
N TYR A 192 8.49 -7.50 -6.62
CA TYR A 192 8.38 -7.65 -8.07
C TYR A 192 7.14 -6.95 -8.67
N ILE A 193 6.00 -6.91 -7.99
CA ILE A 193 4.82 -6.13 -8.43
C ILE A 193 5.17 -4.65 -8.53
N ASP A 194 5.90 -4.13 -7.54
CA ASP A 194 6.29 -2.72 -7.49
C ASP A 194 7.49 -2.39 -8.39
N ARG A 195 8.19 -3.40 -8.91
CA ARG A 195 9.45 -3.23 -9.63
C ARG A 195 9.31 -2.34 -10.86
N ILE A 196 10.11 -1.26 -10.91
CA ILE A 196 10.12 -0.28 -12.01
C ILE A 196 11.04 -0.73 -13.16
N GLN A 197 12.14 -1.42 -12.82
CA GLN A 197 13.12 -1.91 -13.79
C GLN A 197 12.72 -3.25 -14.40
N GLY A 198 13.27 -3.56 -15.57
CA GLY A 198 13.01 -4.80 -16.27
C GLY A 198 11.70 -4.81 -17.08
N ASP A 199 11.31 -5.98 -17.54
CA ASP A 199 10.07 -6.18 -18.28
C ASP A 199 8.90 -6.33 -17.28
N ILE A 200 7.91 -5.45 -17.38
CA ILE A 200 6.74 -5.45 -16.50
C ILE A 200 5.95 -6.75 -16.56
N VAL A 201 5.90 -7.40 -17.74
CA VAL A 201 5.19 -8.68 -17.91
C VAL A 201 5.89 -9.75 -17.10
N GLU A 202 7.21 -9.85 -17.22
CA GLU A 202 8.02 -10.83 -16.45
C GLU A 202 7.98 -10.53 -14.95
N ASN A 203 7.98 -9.27 -14.56
CA ASN A 203 7.86 -8.88 -13.14
C ASN A 203 6.54 -9.40 -12.54
N ILE A 204 5.41 -9.17 -13.21
CA ILE A 204 4.09 -9.64 -12.75
C ILE A 204 4.03 -11.18 -12.71
N GLU A 205 4.53 -11.89 -13.73
CA GLU A 205 4.55 -13.36 -13.73
C GLU A 205 5.42 -13.91 -12.59
N THR A 206 6.57 -13.27 -12.31
CA THR A 206 7.44 -13.65 -11.18
C THR A 206 6.73 -13.45 -9.84
N ALA A 207 6.02 -12.33 -9.68
CA ALA A 207 5.24 -12.08 -8.47
C ALA A 207 4.13 -13.12 -8.27
N ILE A 208 3.38 -13.45 -9.32
CA ILE A 208 2.35 -14.49 -9.27
C ILE A 208 2.97 -15.84 -8.86
N PHE A 209 4.10 -16.20 -9.44
CA PHE A 209 4.82 -17.43 -9.08
C PHE A 209 5.21 -17.41 -7.59
N CYS A 210 5.80 -16.33 -7.09
CA CYS A 210 6.21 -16.21 -5.69
C CYS A 210 5.02 -16.36 -4.73
N TYR A 211 3.89 -15.70 -5.01
CA TYR A 211 2.69 -15.82 -4.18
C TYR A 211 2.10 -17.24 -4.20
N GLN A 212 2.06 -17.88 -5.36
CA GLN A 212 1.61 -19.28 -5.49
C GLN A 212 2.52 -20.24 -4.72
N GLU A 213 3.83 -20.00 -4.73
CA GLU A 213 4.77 -20.80 -3.93
C GLU A 213 4.54 -20.58 -2.42
N ALA A 214 4.34 -19.33 -1.99
CA ALA A 214 4.02 -19.01 -0.59
C ALA A 214 2.74 -19.73 -0.11
N LEU A 215 1.69 -19.76 -0.94
CA LEU A 215 0.41 -20.41 -0.62
C LEU A 215 0.50 -21.94 -0.46
N LYS A 216 1.57 -22.59 -0.93
CA LYS A 216 1.79 -24.02 -0.68
C LYS A 216 2.10 -24.32 0.80
N ILE A 217 2.54 -23.31 1.56
CA ILE A 217 2.83 -23.39 3.00
C ILE A 217 1.79 -22.61 3.81
N ARG A 218 1.52 -21.36 3.38
CA ARG A 218 0.51 -20.51 4.00
C ARG A 218 -0.88 -20.98 3.56
N THR A 219 -1.44 -21.93 4.32
CA THR A 219 -2.78 -22.46 4.05
C THR A 219 -3.81 -21.82 4.96
N PHE A 220 -5.07 -21.89 4.57
CA PHE A 220 -6.19 -21.37 5.36
C PHE A 220 -6.19 -21.92 6.80
N ASP A 221 -5.94 -23.21 6.95
CA ASP A 221 -5.99 -23.89 8.27
C ASP A 221 -4.75 -23.61 9.13
N ALA A 222 -3.56 -23.58 8.52
CA ALA A 222 -2.30 -23.46 9.26
C ALA A 222 -1.94 -22.00 9.59
N PHE A 223 -2.14 -21.08 8.65
CA PHE A 223 -1.73 -19.68 8.74
C PHE A 223 -2.78 -18.76 8.14
N PRO A 224 -4.00 -18.67 8.73
CA PRO A 224 -5.14 -18.00 8.09
C PRO A 224 -4.87 -16.53 7.72
N LEU A 225 -4.22 -15.77 8.60
CA LEU A 225 -3.94 -14.36 8.34
C LEU A 225 -2.90 -14.17 7.22
N ASP A 226 -1.81 -14.94 7.26
CA ASP A 226 -0.78 -14.90 6.21
C ASP A 226 -1.31 -15.40 4.87
N TRP A 227 -2.19 -16.42 4.90
CA TRP A 227 -2.89 -16.91 3.72
C TRP A 227 -3.76 -15.82 3.11
N ALA A 228 -4.58 -15.12 3.90
CA ALA A 228 -5.42 -14.03 3.42
C ALA A 228 -4.59 -12.88 2.84
N THR A 229 -3.49 -12.51 3.50
CA THR A 229 -2.54 -11.50 2.98
C THR A 229 -2.00 -11.92 1.61
N THR A 230 -1.56 -13.18 1.49
CA THR A 230 -0.99 -13.68 0.23
C THR A 230 -2.04 -13.81 -0.85
N GLN A 231 -3.28 -14.19 -0.52
CA GLN A 231 -4.41 -14.21 -1.45
C GLN A 231 -4.74 -12.79 -1.96
N ASN A 232 -4.81 -11.80 -1.08
CA ASN A 232 -5.04 -10.40 -1.50
C ASN A 232 -3.95 -9.91 -2.46
N ASN A 233 -2.67 -10.19 -2.15
CA ASN A 233 -1.54 -9.83 -3.00
C ASN A 233 -1.58 -10.55 -4.37
N LEU A 234 -1.92 -11.84 -4.38
CA LEU A 234 -2.10 -12.60 -5.61
C LEU A 234 -3.26 -12.05 -6.45
N GLY A 235 -4.35 -11.62 -5.80
CA GLY A 235 -5.46 -10.93 -6.45
C GLY A 235 -5.02 -9.64 -7.15
N ASN A 236 -4.20 -8.82 -6.48
CA ASN A 236 -3.62 -7.62 -7.07
C ASN A 236 -2.76 -7.98 -8.30
N ALA A 237 -1.90 -8.99 -8.20
CA ALA A 237 -1.06 -9.43 -9.30
C ALA A 237 -1.88 -9.94 -10.50
N TYR A 238 -2.95 -10.69 -10.28
CA TYR A 238 -3.84 -11.13 -11.36
C TYR A 238 -4.62 -9.97 -11.98
N SER A 239 -5.02 -8.95 -11.20
CA SER A 239 -5.73 -7.78 -11.75
C SER A 239 -4.85 -6.95 -12.70
N GLU A 240 -3.53 -6.97 -12.48
CA GLU A 240 -2.53 -6.27 -13.30
C GLU A 240 -1.94 -7.15 -14.40
N ARG A 241 -2.23 -8.45 -14.41
CA ARG A 241 -1.64 -9.42 -15.33
C ARG A 241 -1.94 -9.08 -16.78
N ILE A 242 -0.86 -8.96 -17.59
CA ILE A 242 -0.92 -8.64 -19.01
C ILE A 242 -1.00 -9.93 -19.85
N ARG A 243 -0.32 -11.01 -19.44
CA ARG A 243 -0.35 -12.32 -20.14
C ARG A 243 -1.68 -13.02 -19.96
N GLY A 244 -2.04 -13.82 -20.96
CA GLY A 244 -3.23 -14.68 -20.93
C GLY A 244 -4.52 -13.94 -21.28
N ASN A 245 -5.64 -14.55 -20.94
CA ASN A 245 -6.97 -14.01 -21.19
C ASN A 245 -7.36 -13.02 -20.08
N LYS A 246 -7.68 -11.79 -20.46
CA LYS A 246 -8.03 -10.73 -19.50
C LYS A 246 -9.24 -11.11 -18.63
N ALA A 247 -10.27 -11.76 -19.20
CA ALA A 247 -11.44 -12.17 -18.44
C ALA A 247 -11.07 -13.25 -17.40
N GLU A 248 -10.21 -14.20 -17.74
CA GLU A 248 -9.73 -15.22 -16.82
C GLU A 248 -8.86 -14.60 -15.69
N ASN A 249 -7.98 -13.65 -16.03
CA ASN A 249 -7.19 -12.94 -15.04
C ASN A 249 -8.09 -12.19 -14.03
N ILE A 250 -9.14 -11.53 -14.52
CA ILE A 250 -10.14 -10.86 -13.69
C ILE A 250 -10.88 -11.86 -12.77
N GLU A 251 -11.29 -13.02 -13.29
CA GLU A 251 -11.95 -14.04 -12.45
C GLU A 251 -11.00 -14.57 -11.36
N ASN A 252 -9.74 -14.84 -11.70
CA ASN A 252 -8.73 -15.28 -10.73
C ASN A 252 -8.52 -14.22 -9.64
N ALA A 253 -8.44 -12.95 -10.00
CA ALA A 253 -8.33 -11.85 -9.02
C ALA A 253 -9.53 -11.80 -8.08
N ILE A 254 -10.76 -11.89 -8.62
CA ILE A 254 -12.00 -11.90 -7.83
C ILE A 254 -12.01 -13.08 -6.84
N VAL A 255 -11.64 -14.28 -7.28
CA VAL A 255 -11.55 -15.46 -6.40
C VAL A 255 -10.55 -15.20 -5.28
N CYS A 256 -9.35 -14.72 -5.58
CA CYS A 256 -8.34 -14.43 -4.57
C CYS A 256 -8.83 -13.41 -3.51
N TYR A 257 -9.50 -12.33 -3.91
CA TYR A 257 -10.05 -11.37 -2.95
C TYR A 257 -11.19 -11.97 -2.11
N GLN A 258 -12.07 -12.78 -2.72
CA GLN A 258 -13.14 -13.46 -1.98
C GLN A 258 -12.58 -14.44 -0.95
N GLU A 259 -11.51 -15.15 -1.28
CA GLU A 259 -10.78 -16.00 -0.36
C GLU A 259 -10.18 -15.18 0.80
N ALA A 260 -9.48 -14.08 0.52
CA ALA A 260 -8.94 -13.21 1.57
C ALA A 260 -10.02 -12.68 2.52
N LEU A 261 -11.20 -12.32 2.00
CA LEU A 261 -12.33 -11.82 2.77
C LEU A 261 -12.99 -12.86 3.69
N GLN A 262 -12.65 -14.14 3.59
CA GLN A 262 -13.07 -15.15 4.58
C GLN A 262 -12.39 -14.91 5.93
N ILE A 263 -11.18 -14.38 5.94
CA ILE A 263 -10.39 -14.07 7.13
C ILE A 263 -10.48 -12.58 7.47
N TYR A 264 -10.29 -11.71 6.49
CA TYR A 264 -10.44 -10.27 6.66
C TYR A 264 -11.91 -9.93 6.83
N THR A 265 -12.36 -9.86 8.08
CA THR A 265 -13.72 -9.44 8.39
C THR A 265 -13.74 -7.98 8.82
N ARG A 266 -14.88 -7.32 8.60
CA ARG A 266 -15.09 -5.92 8.99
C ARG A 266 -14.83 -5.67 10.50
N GLN A 267 -15.03 -6.69 11.32
CA GLN A 267 -14.89 -6.59 12.78
C GLN A 267 -13.46 -6.86 13.24
N ALA A 268 -12.82 -7.91 12.72
CA ALA A 268 -11.51 -8.33 13.17
C ALA A 268 -10.37 -7.55 12.50
N PHE A 269 -10.50 -7.26 11.21
CA PHE A 269 -9.46 -6.60 10.38
C PHE A 269 -10.09 -5.52 9.51
N PRO A 270 -10.63 -4.43 10.10
CA PRO A 270 -11.44 -3.45 9.38
C PRO A 270 -10.67 -2.77 8.22
N ARG A 271 -9.38 -2.48 8.39
CA ARG A 271 -8.57 -1.83 7.36
C ARG A 271 -8.26 -2.77 6.20
N ASP A 272 -7.78 -3.98 6.49
CA ASP A 272 -7.47 -5.00 5.47
C ASP A 272 -8.75 -5.42 4.72
N TRP A 273 -9.86 -5.54 5.44
CA TRP A 273 -11.16 -5.80 4.85
C TRP A 273 -11.58 -4.68 3.89
N ALA A 274 -11.44 -3.40 4.29
CA ALA A 274 -11.80 -2.26 3.44
C ALA A 274 -10.92 -2.17 2.19
N GLU A 275 -9.62 -2.42 2.32
CA GLU A 275 -8.69 -2.45 1.20
C GLU A 275 -9.02 -3.59 0.22
N THR A 276 -9.25 -4.80 0.73
CA THR A 276 -9.64 -5.95 -0.11
C THR A 276 -11.00 -5.73 -0.78
N GLN A 277 -11.98 -5.13 -0.11
CA GLN A 277 -13.26 -4.73 -0.70
C GLN A 277 -13.09 -3.69 -1.81
N TYR A 278 -12.19 -2.74 -1.62
CA TYR A 278 -11.88 -1.73 -2.63
C TYR A 278 -11.23 -2.37 -3.88
N ASN A 279 -10.27 -3.29 -3.70
CA ASN A 279 -9.62 -4.00 -4.79
C ASN A 279 -10.60 -4.91 -5.55
N LEU A 280 -11.45 -5.62 -4.82
CA LEU A 280 -12.55 -6.40 -5.40
C LEU A 280 -13.50 -5.51 -6.22
N ALA A 281 -13.86 -4.34 -5.70
CA ALA A 281 -14.74 -3.40 -6.39
C ALA A 281 -14.12 -2.87 -7.69
N ASN A 282 -12.82 -2.53 -7.69
CA ASN A 282 -12.09 -2.14 -8.89
C ASN A 282 -12.17 -3.26 -9.96
N THR A 283 -11.91 -4.50 -9.55
CA THR A 283 -11.89 -5.66 -10.44
C THR A 283 -13.28 -6.01 -10.98
N LEU A 284 -14.32 -5.93 -10.16
CA LEU A 284 -15.72 -6.10 -10.60
C LEU A 284 -16.13 -5.01 -11.61
N ARG A 285 -15.68 -3.77 -11.40
CA ARG A 285 -15.93 -2.68 -12.33
C ARG A 285 -15.21 -2.90 -13.68
N GLU A 286 -13.99 -3.42 -13.68
CA GLU A 286 -13.31 -3.83 -14.91
C GLU A 286 -14.05 -4.99 -15.62
N ARG A 287 -14.56 -5.98 -14.88
CA ARG A 287 -15.39 -7.05 -15.46
C ARG A 287 -16.69 -6.52 -16.05
N PHE A 288 -17.33 -5.56 -15.41
CA PHE A 288 -18.51 -4.87 -15.96
C PHE A 288 -18.18 -4.18 -17.29
N LYS A 289 -17.08 -3.45 -17.38
CA LYS A 289 -16.65 -2.80 -18.64
C LYS A 289 -16.36 -3.81 -19.75
N LEU A 290 -15.78 -4.96 -19.40
CA LEU A 290 -15.43 -5.98 -20.38
C LEU A 290 -16.64 -6.79 -20.85
N LEU A 291 -17.55 -7.18 -19.94
CA LEU A 291 -18.62 -8.14 -20.19
C LEU A 291 -20.03 -7.54 -20.11
N GLY A 292 -20.18 -6.29 -19.68
CA GLY A 292 -21.49 -5.63 -19.54
C GLY A 292 -22.38 -6.18 -18.42
N LYS A 293 -21.85 -6.97 -17.48
CA LYS A 293 -22.62 -7.65 -16.44
C LYS A 293 -23.07 -6.67 -15.35
N VAL A 294 -24.32 -6.25 -15.39
CA VAL A 294 -24.89 -5.22 -14.50
C VAL A 294 -24.76 -5.55 -13.01
N THR A 295 -24.82 -6.82 -12.65
CA THR A 295 -24.62 -7.25 -11.26
C THR A 295 -23.24 -6.87 -10.71
N ASP A 296 -22.21 -6.82 -11.56
CA ASP A 296 -20.85 -6.51 -11.15
C ASP A 296 -20.71 -5.04 -10.75
N ILE A 297 -21.30 -4.12 -11.53
CA ILE A 297 -21.23 -2.70 -11.16
C ILE A 297 -22.05 -2.40 -9.90
N GLN A 298 -23.17 -3.12 -9.67
CA GLN A 298 -23.95 -2.99 -8.44
C GLN A 298 -23.15 -3.48 -7.22
N GLN A 299 -22.47 -4.62 -7.35
CA GLN A 299 -21.62 -5.16 -6.29
C GLN A 299 -20.42 -4.24 -6.04
N ALA A 300 -19.76 -3.73 -7.09
CA ALA A 300 -18.66 -2.78 -6.96
C ALA A 300 -19.08 -1.53 -6.18
N ILE A 301 -20.23 -0.91 -6.53
CA ILE A 301 -20.76 0.26 -5.81
C ILE A 301 -20.96 -0.05 -4.33
N ASN A 302 -21.57 -1.22 -4.01
CA ASN A 302 -21.79 -1.62 -2.62
C ASN A 302 -20.46 -1.81 -1.86
N SER A 303 -19.48 -2.49 -2.46
CA SER A 303 -18.16 -2.70 -1.88
C SER A 303 -17.41 -1.39 -1.65
N TYR A 304 -17.44 -0.44 -2.60
CA TYR A 304 -16.86 0.89 -2.40
C TYR A 304 -17.54 1.66 -1.25
N LYS A 305 -18.88 1.64 -1.16
CA LYS A 305 -19.62 2.30 -0.07
C LYS A 305 -19.17 1.75 1.29
N GLN A 306 -19.12 0.44 1.43
CA GLN A 306 -18.74 -0.22 2.67
C GLN A 306 -17.28 0.02 3.05
N ALA A 307 -16.36 -0.05 2.08
CA ALA A 307 -14.95 0.22 2.31
C ALA A 307 -14.73 1.68 2.74
N ARG A 308 -15.39 2.64 2.06
CA ARG A 308 -15.31 4.06 2.39
C ARG A 308 -15.78 4.36 3.82
N GLU A 309 -16.86 3.72 4.32
CA GLU A 309 -17.34 3.90 5.69
C GLU A 309 -16.28 3.54 6.75
N ILE A 310 -15.40 2.59 6.47
CA ILE A 310 -14.29 2.24 7.37
C ILE A 310 -13.22 3.32 7.31
N ILE A 311 -12.83 3.74 6.11
CA ILE A 311 -11.76 4.72 5.91
C ILE A 311 -12.16 6.12 6.41
N GLU A 312 -13.45 6.48 6.36
CA GLU A 312 -13.97 7.73 6.90
C GLU A 312 -13.66 7.90 8.41
N LYS A 313 -13.57 6.79 9.14
CA LYS A 313 -13.23 6.77 10.57
C LYS A 313 -11.72 6.87 10.83
N THR A 314 -10.92 6.78 9.79
CA THR A 314 -9.47 6.99 9.85
C THR A 314 -9.16 8.45 9.52
N GLU A 315 -7.99 8.94 9.95
CA GLU A 315 -7.55 10.30 9.60
C GLU A 315 -6.89 10.36 8.20
N ASP A 316 -6.88 9.24 7.46
CA ASP A 316 -6.26 9.14 6.15
C ASP A 316 -7.13 9.77 5.05
N LYS A 317 -6.96 11.07 4.88
CA LYS A 317 -7.71 11.86 3.89
C LYS A 317 -7.43 11.43 2.44
N THR A 318 -6.21 11.02 2.14
CA THR A 318 -5.81 10.60 0.79
C THR A 318 -6.53 9.30 0.40
N LEU A 319 -6.56 8.35 1.30
CA LEU A 319 -7.24 7.08 1.08
C LEU A 319 -8.77 7.28 0.98
N TYR A 320 -9.34 8.11 1.86
CA TYR A 320 -10.76 8.48 1.79
C TYR A 320 -11.13 9.12 0.44
N PHE A 321 -10.28 10.01 -0.08
CA PHE A 321 -10.46 10.58 -1.41
C PHE A 321 -10.49 9.51 -2.50
N ASN A 322 -9.49 8.63 -2.53
CA ASN A 322 -9.39 7.59 -3.55
C ASN A 322 -10.65 6.71 -3.57
N TYR A 323 -11.13 6.29 -2.40
CA TYR A 323 -12.34 5.47 -2.29
C TYR A 323 -13.60 6.23 -2.72
N SER A 324 -13.71 7.48 -2.32
CA SER A 324 -14.84 8.36 -2.67
C SER A 324 -14.88 8.65 -4.17
N TYR A 325 -13.74 8.90 -4.79
CA TYR A 325 -13.61 9.16 -6.20
C TYR A 325 -13.97 7.93 -7.05
N GLN A 326 -13.46 6.74 -6.69
CA GLN A 326 -13.79 5.52 -7.41
C GLN A 326 -15.28 5.14 -7.25
N LEU A 327 -15.87 5.39 -6.08
CA LEU A 327 -17.32 5.24 -5.88
C LEU A 327 -18.10 6.17 -6.83
N GLY A 328 -17.73 7.44 -6.93
CA GLY A 328 -18.36 8.38 -7.86
C GLY A 328 -18.30 7.92 -9.31
N LYS A 329 -17.15 7.40 -9.74
CA LYS A 329 -16.97 6.80 -11.08
C LYS A 329 -17.83 5.55 -11.28
N ALA A 330 -17.90 4.66 -10.31
CA ALA A 330 -18.72 3.46 -10.39
C ALA A 330 -20.23 3.79 -10.45
N LEU A 331 -20.69 4.77 -9.69
CA LEU A 331 -22.05 5.29 -9.75
C LEU A 331 -22.39 5.86 -11.14
N PHE A 332 -21.45 6.62 -11.73
CA PHE A 332 -21.59 7.14 -13.08
C PHE A 332 -21.69 6.02 -14.13
N GLU A 333 -20.78 5.05 -14.10
CA GLU A 333 -20.74 3.91 -15.01
C GLU A 333 -21.99 3.02 -14.86
N GLY A 334 -22.52 2.91 -13.63
CA GLY A 334 -23.77 2.19 -13.33
C GLY A 334 -25.06 2.94 -13.69
N GLY A 335 -24.98 4.19 -14.17
CA GLY A 335 -26.12 5.01 -14.54
C GLY A 335 -26.83 5.70 -13.36
N TYR A 336 -26.27 5.66 -12.15
CA TYR A 336 -26.81 6.32 -10.95
C TYR A 336 -26.39 7.79 -10.90
N TYR A 337 -26.77 8.57 -11.93
CA TYR A 337 -26.24 9.92 -12.17
C TYR A 337 -26.53 10.89 -11.04
N THR A 338 -27.73 10.87 -10.47
CA THR A 338 -28.11 11.78 -9.37
C THR A 338 -27.25 11.54 -8.14
N GLU A 339 -27.11 10.28 -7.74
CA GLU A 339 -26.28 9.90 -6.58
C GLU A 339 -24.80 10.20 -6.83
N ALA A 340 -24.31 9.97 -8.07
CA ALA A 340 -22.95 10.29 -8.47
C ALA A 340 -22.67 11.80 -8.36
N ILE A 341 -23.59 12.66 -8.82
CA ILE A 341 -23.45 14.12 -8.74
C ILE A 341 -23.40 14.56 -7.29
N GLU A 342 -24.39 14.17 -6.47
CA GLU A 342 -24.45 14.52 -5.04
C GLU A 342 -23.16 14.11 -4.31
N HIS A 343 -22.71 12.89 -4.57
CA HIS A 343 -21.52 12.34 -3.95
C HIS A 343 -20.25 13.11 -4.34
N LEU A 344 -20.05 13.38 -5.64
CA LEU A 344 -18.88 14.10 -6.12
C LEU A 344 -18.90 15.60 -5.76
N GLU A 345 -20.09 16.22 -5.66
CA GLU A 345 -20.21 17.60 -5.17
C GLU A 345 -19.81 17.72 -3.69
N ASN A 346 -20.16 16.73 -2.86
CA ASN A 346 -19.68 16.67 -1.48
C ASN A 346 -18.14 16.54 -1.41
N CYS A 347 -17.56 15.70 -2.28
CA CYS A 347 -16.10 15.61 -2.40
C CYS A 347 -15.48 16.93 -2.88
N GLN A 348 -16.07 17.58 -3.88
CA GLN A 348 -15.64 18.89 -4.38
C GLN A 348 -15.56 19.93 -3.26
N GLN A 349 -16.63 20.07 -2.47
CA GLN A 349 -16.69 21.03 -1.35
C GLN A 349 -15.57 20.80 -0.34
N LEU A 350 -15.31 19.53 -0.01
CA LEU A 350 -14.26 19.14 0.94
C LEU A 350 -12.88 19.58 0.44
N TYR A 351 -12.52 19.19 -0.81
CA TYR A 351 -11.19 19.47 -1.35
C TYR A 351 -10.98 20.93 -1.74
N GLN A 352 -12.06 21.62 -2.11
CA GLN A 352 -12.03 23.07 -2.33
C GLN A 352 -11.71 23.80 -1.02
N LYS A 353 -12.30 23.38 0.11
CA LYS A 353 -12.00 23.92 1.44
C LYS A 353 -10.56 23.63 1.87
N GLN A 354 -10.03 22.49 1.51
CA GLN A 354 -8.64 22.10 1.81
C GLN A 354 -7.61 22.74 0.85
N LYS A 355 -8.06 23.39 -0.22
CA LYS A 355 -7.23 23.95 -1.30
C LYS A 355 -6.35 22.89 -2.01
N ASP A 356 -6.78 21.64 -1.98
CA ASP A 356 -6.13 20.53 -2.65
C ASP A 356 -6.56 20.49 -4.12
N ILE A 357 -5.75 21.12 -4.97
CA ILE A 357 -6.04 21.20 -6.42
C ILE A 357 -5.80 19.88 -7.15
N SER A 358 -4.93 19.01 -6.64
CA SER A 358 -4.60 17.72 -7.24
C SER A 358 -5.79 16.75 -7.13
N SER A 359 -6.45 16.73 -5.99
CA SER A 359 -7.68 15.96 -5.78
C SER A 359 -8.91 16.61 -6.41
N LEU A 360 -8.95 17.95 -6.48
CA LEU A 360 -10.10 18.70 -6.99
C LEU A 360 -10.25 18.60 -8.51
N ALA A 361 -9.14 18.66 -9.26
CA ALA A 361 -9.18 18.70 -10.73
C ALA A 361 -9.90 17.48 -11.35
N PRO A 362 -9.60 16.22 -10.96
CA PRO A 362 -10.30 15.04 -11.47
C PRO A 362 -11.77 14.97 -11.05
N ILE A 363 -12.14 15.45 -9.86
CA ILE A 363 -13.54 15.52 -9.42
C ILE A 363 -14.35 16.45 -10.35
N LEU A 364 -13.81 17.63 -10.64
CA LEU A 364 -14.48 18.57 -11.53
C LEU A 364 -14.65 18.00 -12.94
N LEU A 365 -13.69 17.21 -13.41
CA LEU A 365 -13.79 16.50 -14.69
C LEU A 365 -14.95 15.47 -14.68
N GLU A 366 -15.05 14.67 -13.64
CA GLU A 366 -16.15 13.68 -13.55
C GLU A 366 -17.52 14.37 -13.38
N LEU A 367 -17.60 15.46 -12.63
CA LEU A 367 -18.81 16.27 -12.55
C LEU A 367 -19.19 16.86 -13.91
N ALA A 368 -18.20 17.38 -14.67
CA ALA A 368 -18.44 17.87 -16.03
C ALA A 368 -19.03 16.80 -16.96
N ARG A 369 -18.49 15.58 -16.91
CA ARG A 369 -18.98 14.42 -17.66
C ARG A 369 -20.42 14.04 -17.25
N LEU A 370 -20.72 14.05 -15.95
CA LEU A 370 -22.03 13.77 -15.39
C LEU A 370 -23.06 14.82 -15.82
N TYR A 371 -22.74 16.09 -15.71
CA TYR A 371 -23.63 17.17 -16.17
C TYR A 371 -23.85 17.14 -17.67
N HIS A 372 -22.80 16.80 -18.45
CA HIS A 372 -22.95 16.58 -19.90
C HIS A 372 -23.90 15.41 -20.18
N ARG A 373 -23.71 14.27 -19.53
CA ARG A 373 -24.55 13.07 -19.71
C ARG A 373 -26.02 13.28 -19.30
N THR A 374 -26.26 14.16 -18.32
CA THR A 374 -27.60 14.52 -17.86
C THR A 374 -28.22 15.70 -18.64
N GLY A 375 -27.60 16.17 -19.71
CA GLY A 375 -28.10 17.25 -20.59
C GLY A 375 -27.96 18.67 -20.00
N ARG A 376 -27.27 18.82 -18.86
CA ARG A 376 -27.00 20.13 -18.24
C ARG A 376 -25.75 20.78 -18.85
N LEU A 377 -25.83 21.11 -20.15
CA LEU A 377 -24.66 21.42 -20.98
C LEU A 377 -23.88 22.67 -20.53
N GLU A 378 -24.54 23.74 -20.10
CA GLU A 378 -23.84 24.93 -19.60
C GLU A 378 -23.13 24.69 -18.27
N GLN A 379 -23.70 23.87 -17.37
CA GLN A 379 -23.03 23.45 -16.15
C GLN A 379 -21.80 22.58 -16.47
N ALA A 380 -21.97 21.59 -17.36
CA ALA A 380 -20.85 20.78 -17.83
C ALA A 380 -19.70 21.64 -18.36
N ARG A 381 -20.01 22.65 -19.14
CA ARG A 381 -19.03 23.57 -19.70
C ARG A 381 -18.25 24.34 -18.63
N LEU A 382 -18.92 24.81 -17.59
CA LEU A 382 -18.26 25.48 -16.47
C LEU A 382 -17.30 24.54 -15.74
N TYR A 383 -17.76 23.33 -15.41
CA TYR A 383 -16.93 22.33 -14.73
C TYR A 383 -15.74 21.86 -15.58
N PHE A 384 -15.90 21.66 -16.91
CA PHE A 384 -14.76 21.39 -17.80
C PHE A 384 -13.74 22.52 -17.78
N LYS A 385 -14.17 23.78 -17.83
CA LYS A 385 -13.25 24.93 -17.78
C LYS A 385 -12.50 25.03 -16.44
N ASP A 386 -13.19 24.79 -15.34
CA ASP A 386 -12.57 24.82 -14.04
C ASP A 386 -11.56 23.67 -13.87
N SER A 387 -11.91 22.45 -14.29
CA SER A 387 -11.00 21.30 -14.35
C SER A 387 -9.77 21.58 -15.21
N LEU A 388 -9.98 22.08 -16.43
CA LEU A 388 -8.90 22.45 -17.36
C LEU A 388 -7.92 23.45 -16.74
N ARG A 389 -8.45 24.48 -16.06
CA ARG A 389 -7.63 25.48 -15.37
C ARG A 389 -6.76 24.84 -14.28
N LEU A 390 -7.29 23.86 -13.54
CA LEU A 390 -6.54 23.18 -12.49
C LEU A 390 -5.49 22.23 -13.07
N PHE A 391 -5.83 21.42 -14.08
CA PHE A 391 -4.85 20.54 -14.73
C PHE A 391 -3.69 21.31 -15.35
N ARG A 392 -3.96 22.48 -15.96
CA ARG A 392 -2.89 23.38 -16.45
C ARG A 392 -1.97 23.86 -15.31
N ARG A 393 -2.53 24.20 -14.13
CA ARG A 393 -1.72 24.57 -12.95
C ARG A 393 -0.90 23.42 -12.39
N LEU A 394 -1.37 22.20 -12.55
CA LEU A 394 -0.67 20.98 -12.14
C LEU A 394 0.40 20.54 -13.15
N GLY A 395 0.40 21.09 -14.35
CA GLY A 395 1.28 20.67 -15.45
C GLY A 395 0.89 19.34 -16.08
N ASP A 396 -0.32 18.83 -15.80
CA ASP A 396 -0.83 17.56 -16.29
C ASP A 396 -1.35 17.69 -17.73
N GLN A 397 -0.44 17.56 -18.68
CA GLN A 397 -0.72 17.77 -20.11
C GLN A 397 -1.66 16.71 -20.70
N ASP A 398 -1.62 15.47 -20.20
CA ASP A 398 -2.51 14.39 -20.65
C ASP A 398 -3.97 14.72 -20.33
N ASN A 399 -4.25 15.12 -19.12
CA ASN A 399 -5.58 15.54 -18.72
C ASN A 399 -5.99 16.88 -19.35
N VAL A 400 -5.05 17.81 -19.57
CA VAL A 400 -5.32 19.05 -20.33
C VAL A 400 -5.84 18.71 -21.72
N ALA A 401 -5.18 17.84 -22.49
CA ALA A 401 -5.61 17.45 -23.82
C ALA A 401 -6.97 16.72 -23.81
N SER A 402 -7.16 15.80 -22.86
CA SER A 402 -8.43 15.07 -22.70
C SER A 402 -9.60 16.00 -22.40
N VAL A 403 -9.43 16.94 -21.45
CA VAL A 403 -10.49 17.90 -21.07
C VAL A 403 -10.74 18.89 -22.19
N THR A 404 -9.70 19.33 -22.88
CA THR A 404 -9.80 20.28 -24.03
C THR A 404 -10.58 19.64 -25.17
N THR A 405 -10.36 18.36 -25.47
CA THR A 405 -11.15 17.59 -26.44
C THR A 405 -12.62 17.51 -26.04
N ALA A 406 -12.90 17.11 -24.78
CA ALA A 406 -14.26 16.98 -24.27
C ALA A 406 -15.01 18.33 -24.28
N LEU A 407 -14.32 19.41 -23.95
CA LEU A 407 -14.85 20.77 -23.97
C LEU A 407 -15.15 21.22 -25.41
N GLY A 408 -14.26 20.92 -26.37
CA GLY A 408 -14.48 21.18 -27.79
C GLY A 408 -15.73 20.45 -28.31
N ASN A 409 -15.87 19.18 -28.00
CA ASN A 409 -17.06 18.39 -28.38
C ASN A 409 -18.35 18.95 -27.78
N LEU A 410 -18.32 19.37 -26.51
CA LEU A 410 -19.47 20.03 -25.88
C LEU A 410 -19.79 21.37 -26.53
N GLU A 411 -18.79 22.16 -26.87
CA GLU A 411 -18.99 23.48 -27.49
C GLU A 411 -19.57 23.39 -28.92
N ILE A 412 -19.30 22.30 -29.66
CA ILE A 412 -20.01 21.99 -30.89
C ILE A 412 -21.51 21.81 -30.62
N GLN A 413 -21.87 21.00 -29.63
CA GLN A 413 -23.27 20.71 -29.29
C GLN A 413 -24.08 21.94 -28.87
N ILE A 414 -23.43 22.91 -28.22
CA ILE A 414 -24.09 24.18 -27.82
C ILE A 414 -23.90 25.33 -28.84
N GLY A 415 -23.38 25.05 -30.03
CA GLY A 415 -23.25 26.00 -31.13
C GLY A 415 -22.12 27.02 -30.99
N LYS A 416 -21.15 26.81 -30.08
CA LYS A 416 -20.00 27.72 -29.87
C LYS A 416 -18.82 27.32 -30.73
N ILE A 417 -19.03 27.32 -32.04
CA ILE A 417 -18.10 26.77 -33.06
C ILE A 417 -16.69 27.35 -32.99
N SER A 418 -16.55 28.67 -32.87
CA SER A 418 -15.24 29.34 -32.81
C SER A 418 -14.41 28.84 -31.57
N GLN A 419 -15.06 28.68 -30.45
CA GLN A 419 -14.40 28.17 -29.20
C GLN A 419 -14.05 26.69 -29.34
N ALA A 420 -14.97 25.89 -29.90
CA ALA A 420 -14.71 24.49 -30.20
C ALA A 420 -13.47 24.30 -31.09
N CYS A 421 -13.38 25.07 -32.18
CA CYS A 421 -12.21 25.03 -33.06
C CYS A 421 -10.90 25.37 -32.32
N SER A 422 -10.93 26.34 -31.39
CA SER A 422 -9.75 26.72 -30.61
C SER A 422 -9.30 25.58 -29.70
N HIS A 423 -10.23 24.99 -28.94
CA HIS A 423 -9.92 23.88 -28.03
C HIS A 423 -9.47 22.63 -28.80
N LEU A 424 -10.13 22.26 -29.89
CA LEU A 424 -9.74 21.08 -30.68
C LEU A 424 -8.36 21.26 -31.35
N LYS A 425 -7.97 22.47 -31.75
CA LYS A 425 -6.61 22.74 -32.26
C LYS A 425 -5.55 22.60 -31.17
N GLU A 426 -5.84 23.04 -29.95
CA GLU A 426 -4.94 22.85 -28.81
C GLU A 426 -4.72 21.35 -28.52
N ALA A 427 -5.79 20.55 -28.46
CA ALA A 427 -5.71 19.13 -28.31
C ALA A 427 -5.00 18.41 -29.47
N GLN A 428 -5.24 18.87 -30.72
CA GLN A 428 -4.58 18.38 -31.94
C GLN A 428 -3.05 18.48 -31.82
N THR A 429 -2.55 19.63 -31.40
CA THR A 429 -1.10 19.86 -31.21
C THR A 429 -0.52 18.86 -30.23
N TYR A 430 -1.16 18.66 -29.08
CA TYR A 430 -0.71 17.72 -28.08
C TYR A 430 -0.65 16.28 -28.61
N TYR A 431 -1.73 15.77 -29.22
CA TYR A 431 -1.77 14.40 -29.73
C TYR A 431 -0.82 14.16 -30.90
N GLN A 432 -0.53 15.21 -31.69
CA GLN A 432 0.48 15.16 -32.73
C GLN A 432 1.90 15.03 -32.17
N GLU A 433 2.24 15.80 -31.12
CA GLU A 433 3.54 15.74 -30.44
C GLU A 433 3.77 14.40 -29.75
N ASN A 434 2.71 13.78 -29.23
CA ASN A 434 2.77 12.49 -28.53
C ASN A 434 2.49 11.27 -29.41
N ASN A 435 2.34 11.44 -30.74
CA ASN A 435 2.08 10.35 -31.70
C ASN A 435 0.82 9.51 -31.39
N ASP A 436 -0.20 10.09 -30.75
CA ASP A 436 -1.49 9.46 -30.54
C ASP A 436 -2.35 9.56 -31.83
N LYS A 437 -2.15 8.59 -32.71
CA LYS A 437 -2.75 8.59 -34.05
C LYS A 437 -4.28 8.49 -34.00
N GLU A 438 -4.81 7.68 -33.08
CA GLU A 438 -6.26 7.44 -32.98
C GLU A 438 -7.00 8.71 -32.60
N ARG A 439 -6.58 9.39 -31.52
CA ARG A 439 -7.19 10.65 -31.08
C ARG A 439 -6.94 11.80 -32.05
N LEU A 440 -5.78 11.79 -32.70
CA LEU A 440 -5.45 12.78 -33.70
C LEU A 440 -6.37 12.67 -34.94
N GLU A 441 -6.68 11.44 -35.40
CA GLU A 441 -7.62 11.23 -36.53
C GLU A 441 -9.03 11.68 -36.17
N GLU A 442 -9.52 11.40 -34.99
CA GLU A 442 -10.83 11.86 -34.51
C GLU A 442 -10.92 13.40 -34.52
N ILE A 443 -9.92 14.09 -33.96
CA ILE A 443 -9.88 15.54 -33.90
C ILE A 443 -9.78 16.16 -35.29
N ASN A 444 -8.96 15.59 -36.17
CA ASN A 444 -8.83 16.07 -37.57
C ASN A 444 -10.15 15.94 -38.31
N HIS A 445 -10.89 14.86 -38.09
CA HIS A 445 -12.22 14.68 -38.68
C HIS A 445 -13.20 15.76 -38.20
N LEU A 446 -13.25 16.03 -36.91
CA LEU A 446 -14.10 17.06 -36.32
C LEU A 446 -13.76 18.47 -36.85
N LEU A 447 -12.48 18.82 -36.88
CA LEU A 447 -12.02 20.12 -37.39
C LEU A 447 -12.35 20.30 -38.86
N LYS A 448 -12.26 19.26 -39.70
CA LYS A 448 -12.65 19.30 -41.12
C LYS A 448 -14.14 19.55 -41.28
N ILE A 449 -14.99 18.91 -40.48
CA ILE A 449 -16.45 19.17 -40.50
C ILE A 449 -16.73 20.63 -40.14
N LEU A 450 -16.10 21.16 -39.09
CA LEU A 450 -16.33 22.52 -38.61
C LEU A 450 -15.82 23.61 -39.60
N GLN A 451 -14.86 23.29 -40.46
CA GLN A 451 -14.37 24.19 -41.52
C GLN A 451 -15.27 24.21 -42.77
N SER A 452 -16.07 23.15 -42.94
CA SER A 452 -16.98 23.01 -44.08
C SER A 452 -18.41 23.48 -43.79
N ALA A 453 -18.72 23.78 -42.53
CA ALA A 453 -20.01 24.30 -42.06
C ALA A 453 -19.97 25.83 -41.84
#